data_72bf93d319e0484709e61ee4be93a5cc
#
_entry.id   72bf93d319e0484709e61ee4be93a5cc
#
_cell.length_a   1.000
_cell.length_b   1.000
_cell.length_c   1.000
_cell.angle_alpha   90.00
_cell.angle_beta   90.00
_cell.angle_gamma   90.00
#
_symmetry.space_group_name_H-M   'P 1'
#
loop_
_entity.id
_entity.type
_entity.pdbx_description
1 polymer ?
#
loop_
_entity_poly.entity_id
_entity_poly.type
_entity_poly.pdbx_seq_one_letter_code
_entity_poly.pdbx_strand_id
1 'polypeptide(L)'
;MKQGKNKRNNTQNLKEYIQQLAQTGIKELTDIVFPPACPVCGGVLGFEKGRRRQICPDCDNRLEYIGEPRCMKCGKPLKKTDTQQFCYDCTVKRHFYERGVAVFAYTDGIKQSIYQFKYHDKREYAAFYGRQAAQQCGALIEKWDIDLVLPVPMYAAKQRKRGYNQAELIARELSKNLNLRSEER
;
A
#
# COMPACT_ATOMS: atom_id res chain seq x y z
N MET A 1 44.83 -20.92 -14.83
CA MET A 1 43.48 -21.46 -14.53
C MET A 1 42.54 -20.36 -14.07
N LYS A 2 42.00 -19.48 -14.95
CA LYS A 2 41.04 -18.39 -14.62
C LYS A 2 39.92 -18.18 -15.65
N GLN A 3 39.52 -19.21 -16.43
CA GLN A 3 38.47 -19.04 -17.47
C GLN A 3 37.11 -19.68 -17.15
N GLY A 4 36.93 -20.32 -15.98
CA GLY A 4 35.70 -21.05 -15.67
C GLY A 4 34.58 -20.24 -14.98
N LYS A 5 34.87 -19.08 -14.37
CA LYS A 5 33.89 -18.32 -13.57
C LYS A 5 33.02 -17.37 -14.41
N ASN A 6 33.46 -16.92 -15.57
CA ASN A 6 32.75 -15.92 -16.38
C ASN A 6 31.56 -16.51 -17.19
N LYS A 7 31.62 -17.79 -17.55
CA LYS A 7 30.53 -18.45 -18.30
C LYS A 7 29.29 -18.76 -17.45
N ARG A 8 29.45 -19.05 -16.14
CA ARG A 8 28.31 -19.34 -15.26
C ARG A 8 27.47 -18.10 -14.95
N ASN A 9 28.11 -16.95 -14.75
CA ASN A 9 27.39 -15.70 -14.52
C ASN A 9 26.56 -15.23 -15.72
N ASN A 10 27.06 -15.44 -16.93
CA ASN A 10 26.36 -15.03 -18.15
C ASN A 10 25.11 -15.90 -18.41
N THR A 11 25.15 -17.19 -18.07
CA THR A 11 24.02 -18.11 -18.24
C THR A 11 22.92 -17.89 -17.19
N GLN A 12 23.30 -17.50 -15.97
CA GLN A 12 22.35 -17.12 -14.93
C GLN A 12 21.63 -15.80 -15.26
N ASN A 13 22.39 -14.78 -15.66
CA ASN A 13 21.82 -13.50 -16.09
C ASN A 13 20.88 -13.64 -17.29
N LEU A 14 21.20 -14.53 -18.25
CA LEU A 14 20.34 -14.79 -19.39
C LEU A 14 19.05 -15.51 -19.00
N LYS A 15 19.11 -16.47 -18.07
CA LYS A 15 17.91 -17.14 -17.54
C LYS A 15 17.00 -16.20 -16.78
N GLU A 16 17.56 -15.33 -15.94
CA GLU A 16 16.81 -14.30 -15.20
C GLU A 16 16.16 -13.29 -16.15
N TYR A 17 16.88 -12.87 -17.21
CA TYR A 17 16.36 -11.97 -18.23
C TYR A 17 15.21 -12.62 -19.03
N ILE A 18 15.35 -13.88 -19.47
CA ILE A 18 14.29 -14.63 -20.15
C ILE A 18 13.08 -14.81 -19.23
N GLN A 19 13.31 -15.09 -17.95
CA GLN A 19 12.26 -15.25 -16.95
C GLN A 19 11.52 -13.93 -16.68
N GLN A 20 12.22 -12.80 -16.67
CA GLN A 20 11.62 -11.46 -16.58
C GLN A 20 10.82 -11.12 -17.83
N LEU A 21 11.32 -11.41 -19.04
CA LEU A 21 10.59 -11.20 -20.29
C LEU A 21 9.32 -12.07 -20.37
N ALA A 22 9.40 -13.33 -19.97
CA ALA A 22 8.24 -14.22 -19.92
C ALA A 22 7.19 -13.73 -18.90
N GLN A 23 7.60 -13.28 -17.73
CA GLN A 23 6.69 -12.71 -16.72
C GLN A 23 6.06 -11.39 -17.19
N THR A 24 6.80 -10.55 -17.91
CA THR A 24 6.27 -9.31 -18.48
C THR A 24 5.25 -9.59 -19.57
N GLY A 25 5.56 -10.51 -20.49
CA GLY A 25 4.63 -10.89 -21.58
C GLY A 25 3.34 -11.56 -21.08
N ILE A 26 3.43 -12.44 -20.08
CA ILE A 26 2.25 -13.06 -19.44
C ILE A 26 1.41 -11.99 -18.75
N LYS A 27 2.04 -11.04 -18.06
CA LYS A 27 1.35 -9.96 -17.39
C LYS A 27 0.61 -9.04 -18.37
N GLU A 28 1.24 -8.70 -19.50
CA GLU A 28 0.60 -7.90 -20.55
C GLU A 28 -0.62 -8.62 -21.17
N LEU A 29 -0.53 -9.92 -21.41
CA LEU A 29 -1.66 -10.71 -21.89
C LEU A 29 -2.78 -10.83 -20.86
N THR A 30 -2.46 -11.06 -19.58
CA THR A 30 -3.47 -11.09 -18.51
C THR A 30 -4.14 -9.73 -18.33
N ASP A 31 -3.40 -8.65 -18.51
CA ASP A 31 -3.90 -7.30 -18.38
C ASP A 31 -4.85 -6.87 -19.53
N ILE A 32 -4.75 -7.55 -20.69
CA ILE A 32 -5.72 -7.37 -21.81
C ILE A 32 -7.04 -8.07 -21.47
N VAL A 33 -6.98 -9.29 -20.91
CA VAL A 33 -8.18 -10.09 -20.59
C VAL A 33 -8.82 -9.63 -19.28
N PHE A 34 -7.99 -9.25 -18.29
CA PHE A 34 -8.40 -8.77 -16.97
C PHE A 34 -7.75 -7.42 -16.69
N PRO A 35 -8.24 -6.33 -17.29
CA PRO A 35 -7.67 -5.02 -17.07
C PRO A 35 -7.79 -4.62 -15.61
N PRO A 36 -6.74 -4.06 -15.00
CA PRO A 36 -6.81 -3.58 -13.62
C PRO A 36 -7.85 -2.48 -13.50
N ALA A 37 -8.58 -2.56 -12.41
CA ALA A 37 -9.67 -1.66 -12.09
C ALA A 37 -9.25 -0.60 -11.07
N CYS A 38 -9.83 0.59 -11.18
CA CYS A 38 -9.68 1.64 -10.20
C CYS A 38 -10.20 1.17 -8.83
N PRO A 39 -9.39 1.26 -7.75
CA PRO A 39 -9.81 0.79 -6.45
C PRO A 39 -11.01 1.55 -5.86
N VAL A 40 -11.32 2.74 -6.37
CA VAL A 40 -12.41 3.58 -5.86
C VAL A 40 -13.71 3.40 -6.66
N CYS A 41 -13.66 3.50 -7.99
CA CYS A 41 -14.87 3.43 -8.83
C CYS A 41 -15.03 2.12 -9.61
N GLY A 42 -14.02 1.24 -9.62
CA GLY A 42 -14.04 0.00 -10.41
C GLY A 42 -13.81 0.17 -11.91
N GLY A 43 -13.69 1.40 -12.42
CA GLY A 43 -13.43 1.66 -13.84
C GLY A 43 -12.04 1.15 -14.28
N VAL A 44 -11.91 0.79 -15.56
CA VAL A 44 -10.66 0.30 -16.14
C VAL A 44 -9.57 1.37 -16.07
N LEU A 45 -8.38 0.98 -15.63
CA LEU A 45 -7.23 1.87 -15.52
C LEU A 45 -6.44 1.93 -16.82
N GLY A 46 -6.18 3.14 -17.30
CA GLY A 46 -5.29 3.42 -18.42
C GLY A 46 -3.82 3.53 -18.02
N PHE A 47 -3.01 3.98 -18.99
CA PHE A 47 -1.59 4.25 -18.81
C PHE A 47 -1.33 5.76 -18.70
N GLU A 48 -0.29 6.09 -17.97
CA GLU A 48 0.26 7.44 -17.90
C GLU A 48 1.78 7.36 -18.04
N LYS A 49 2.33 8.09 -19.04
CA LYS A 49 3.78 8.10 -19.33
C LYS A 49 4.39 6.70 -19.41
N GLY A 50 3.69 5.76 -20.07
CA GLY A 50 4.13 4.36 -20.21
C GLY A 50 4.00 3.50 -18.95
N ARG A 51 3.48 4.05 -17.85
CA ARG A 51 3.22 3.31 -16.61
C ARG A 51 1.72 3.18 -16.38
N ARG A 52 1.32 2.06 -15.81
CA ARG A 52 -0.07 1.83 -15.46
C ARG A 52 -0.48 2.68 -14.26
N ARG A 53 -1.63 3.36 -14.38
CA ARG A 53 -2.22 4.08 -13.26
C ARG A 53 -2.70 3.10 -12.18
N GLN A 54 -2.69 3.54 -10.93
CA GLN A 54 -3.26 2.78 -9.81
C GLN A 54 -4.61 3.30 -9.36
N ILE A 55 -5.00 4.46 -9.87
CA ILE A 55 -6.28 5.12 -9.65
C ILE A 55 -6.62 5.94 -10.90
N CYS A 56 -7.89 6.11 -11.23
CA CYS A 56 -8.28 7.00 -12.31
C CYS A 56 -8.21 8.48 -11.87
N PRO A 57 -8.02 9.44 -12.80
CA PRO A 57 -7.85 10.86 -12.46
C PRO A 57 -9.05 11.44 -11.71
N ASP A 58 -10.27 11.06 -12.10
CA ASP A 58 -11.49 11.56 -11.46
C ASP A 58 -11.60 11.13 -10.01
N CYS A 59 -11.18 9.91 -9.71
CA CYS A 59 -11.16 9.42 -8.33
C CYS A 59 -10.02 10.03 -7.54
N ASP A 60 -8.83 10.18 -8.14
CA ASP A 60 -7.66 10.78 -7.50
C ASP A 60 -7.95 12.22 -7.05
N ASN A 61 -8.59 13.01 -7.92
CA ASN A 61 -9.00 14.37 -7.61
C ASN A 61 -10.09 14.49 -6.51
N ARG A 62 -10.81 13.39 -6.23
CA ARG A 62 -11.86 13.35 -5.20
C ARG A 62 -11.42 12.67 -3.90
N LEU A 63 -10.18 12.20 -3.84
CA LEU A 63 -9.64 11.63 -2.60
C LEU A 63 -9.41 12.73 -1.57
N GLU A 64 -9.94 12.48 -0.38
CA GLU A 64 -9.71 13.33 0.77
C GLU A 64 -8.60 12.75 1.64
N TYR A 65 -7.43 13.38 1.58
CA TYR A 65 -6.30 13.04 2.43
C TYR A 65 -6.39 13.75 3.77
N ILE A 66 -5.97 13.06 4.82
CA ILE A 66 -5.90 13.67 6.16
C ILE A 66 -4.61 14.47 6.26
N GLY A 67 -4.75 15.81 6.19
CA GLY A 67 -3.67 16.78 6.40
C GLY A 67 -3.66 17.36 7.84
N GLU A 68 -2.96 18.46 7.99
CA GLU A 68 -2.97 19.25 9.24
C GLU A 68 -4.20 20.19 9.29
N PRO A 69 -4.77 20.47 10.50
CA PRO A 69 -4.37 19.94 11.79
C PRO A 69 -4.90 18.51 12.04
N ARG A 70 -4.06 17.70 12.66
CA ARG A 70 -4.42 16.32 13.05
C ARG A 70 -3.94 16.01 14.46
N CYS A 71 -4.58 15.05 15.12
CA CYS A 71 -4.17 14.59 16.43
C CYS A 71 -2.75 14.02 16.41
N MET A 72 -1.87 14.57 17.22
CA MET A 72 -0.47 14.15 17.29
C MET A 72 -0.28 12.72 17.81
N LYS A 73 -1.31 12.15 18.47
CA LYS A 73 -1.25 10.77 18.98
C LYS A 73 -1.78 9.76 17.95
N CYS A 74 -3.00 9.95 17.42
CA CYS A 74 -3.67 8.94 16.60
C CYS A 74 -3.85 9.31 15.11
N GLY A 75 -3.47 10.53 14.69
CA GLY A 75 -3.60 10.99 13.32
C GLY A 75 -5.04 11.34 12.88
N LYS A 76 -6.03 11.31 13.79
CA LYS A 76 -7.41 11.72 13.48
C LYS A 76 -7.44 13.19 13.08
N PRO A 77 -8.20 13.60 12.04
CA PRO A 77 -8.31 15.00 11.67
C PRO A 77 -8.93 15.81 12.80
N LEU A 78 -8.41 17.01 13.03
CA LEU A 78 -8.93 18.01 13.95
C LEU A 78 -9.57 19.14 13.16
N LYS A 79 -10.49 19.87 13.77
CA LYS A 79 -11.04 21.07 13.16
C LYS A 79 -9.99 22.18 13.12
N LYS A 80 -9.98 23.00 12.08
CA LYS A 80 -9.04 24.14 11.96
C LYS A 80 -9.15 25.15 13.10
N THR A 81 -10.29 25.16 13.79
CA THR A 81 -10.57 26.00 14.97
C THR A 81 -10.06 25.39 16.27
N ASP A 82 -9.67 24.10 16.25
CA ASP A 82 -9.21 23.44 17.46
C ASP A 82 -7.77 23.87 17.77
N THR A 83 -7.58 24.43 18.94
CA THR A 83 -6.25 24.80 19.47
C THR A 83 -5.53 23.62 20.14
N GLN A 84 -6.22 22.50 20.28
CA GLN A 84 -5.70 21.29 20.94
C GLN A 84 -4.87 20.44 19.98
N GLN A 85 -3.76 19.91 20.50
CA GLN A 85 -2.89 18.98 19.75
C GLN A 85 -3.41 17.55 19.74
N PHE A 86 -4.34 17.18 20.62
CA PHE A 86 -4.88 15.83 20.77
C PHE A 86 -6.41 15.84 20.65
N CYS A 87 -6.97 14.82 20.01
CA CYS A 87 -8.41 14.64 19.96
C CYS A 87 -8.93 14.17 21.34
N TYR A 88 -10.22 14.36 21.57
CA TYR A 88 -10.88 13.97 22.84
C TYR A 88 -10.56 12.51 23.23
N ASP A 89 -10.64 11.57 22.30
CA ASP A 89 -10.35 10.16 22.61
C ASP A 89 -8.93 9.94 23.15
N CYS A 90 -7.95 10.69 22.63
CA CYS A 90 -6.56 10.59 23.05
C CYS A 90 -6.25 11.36 24.33
N THR A 91 -7.10 12.29 24.74
CA THR A 91 -6.97 12.95 26.07
C THR A 91 -7.54 12.12 27.20
N VAL A 92 -8.59 11.31 26.93
CA VAL A 92 -9.26 10.51 27.96
C VAL A 92 -8.83 9.04 28.01
N LYS A 93 -8.28 8.49 26.91
CA LYS A 93 -7.85 7.08 26.83
C LYS A 93 -6.34 6.96 26.71
N ARG A 94 -5.75 6.09 27.52
CA ARG A 94 -4.33 5.73 27.37
C ARG A 94 -4.16 4.81 26.17
N HIS A 95 -3.23 5.17 25.28
CA HIS A 95 -2.82 4.35 24.13
C HIS A 95 -1.38 3.87 24.32
N PHE A 96 -1.13 2.60 24.02
CA PHE A 96 0.19 1.95 24.19
C PHE A 96 1.11 2.16 22.98
N TYR A 97 0.60 2.63 21.84
CA TYR A 97 1.43 3.05 20.72
C TYR A 97 1.90 4.50 20.93
N GLU A 98 3.03 4.83 20.36
CA GLU A 98 3.60 6.17 20.52
C GLU A 98 2.89 7.18 19.62
N ARG A 99 2.80 6.89 18.31
CA ARG A 99 2.14 7.76 17.33
C ARG A 99 1.37 6.94 16.29
N GLY A 100 0.36 7.55 15.73
CA GLY A 100 -0.43 7.01 14.63
C GLY A 100 -0.62 8.06 13.55
N VAL A 101 -0.73 7.62 12.30
CA VAL A 101 -1.10 8.46 11.15
C VAL A 101 -2.22 7.79 10.39
N ALA A 102 -3.06 8.61 9.77
CA ALA A 102 -4.09 8.15 8.85
C ALA A 102 -3.88 8.84 7.50
N VAL A 103 -4.08 8.09 6.42
CA VAL A 103 -3.86 8.57 5.05
C VAL A 103 -5.11 9.23 4.50
N PHE A 104 -6.24 8.52 4.56
CA PHE A 104 -7.50 8.94 3.96
C PHE A 104 -8.56 9.28 4.96
N ALA A 105 -9.38 10.28 4.65
CA ALA A 105 -10.70 10.41 5.26
C ALA A 105 -11.57 9.21 4.88
N TYR A 106 -12.39 8.73 5.81
CA TYR A 106 -13.21 7.54 5.61
C TYR A 106 -14.51 7.89 4.87
N THR A 107 -14.38 8.40 3.65
CA THR A 107 -15.48 8.76 2.74
C THR A 107 -16.08 7.52 2.06
N ASP A 108 -17.23 7.67 1.42
CA ASP A 108 -17.94 6.54 0.80
C ASP A 108 -17.11 5.84 -0.27
N GLY A 109 -16.32 6.57 -1.07
CA GLY A 109 -15.39 5.97 -2.05
C GLY A 109 -14.34 5.09 -1.40
N ILE A 110 -13.72 5.55 -0.32
CA ILE A 110 -12.72 4.76 0.43
C ILE A 110 -13.37 3.59 1.18
N LYS A 111 -14.57 3.77 1.74
CA LYS A 111 -15.34 2.65 2.36
C LYS A 111 -15.60 1.54 1.36
N GLN A 112 -16.11 1.89 0.18
CA GLN A 112 -16.39 0.94 -0.89
C GLN A 112 -15.12 0.22 -1.35
N SER A 113 -14.03 0.96 -1.57
CA SER A 113 -12.73 0.40 -1.95
C SER A 113 -12.21 -0.60 -0.91
N ILE A 114 -12.24 -0.23 0.38
CA ILE A 114 -11.83 -1.13 1.47
C ILE A 114 -12.74 -2.36 1.56
N TYR A 115 -14.03 -2.21 1.30
CA TYR A 115 -14.97 -3.33 1.28
C TYR A 115 -14.62 -4.32 0.15
N GLN A 116 -14.37 -3.82 -1.07
CA GLN A 116 -13.93 -4.64 -2.20
C GLN A 116 -12.59 -5.35 -1.89
N PHE A 117 -11.63 -4.62 -1.34
CA PHE A 117 -10.34 -5.18 -0.90
C PHE A 117 -10.48 -6.25 0.19
N LYS A 118 -11.49 -6.18 1.05
CA LYS A 118 -11.69 -7.15 2.13
C LYS A 118 -12.50 -8.39 1.72
N TYR A 119 -13.40 -8.28 0.75
CA TYR A 119 -14.44 -9.30 0.54
C TYR A 119 -14.58 -9.76 -0.92
N HIS A 120 -13.92 -9.12 -1.87
CA HIS A 120 -14.03 -9.44 -3.30
C HIS A 120 -12.70 -9.78 -3.97
N ASP A 121 -11.75 -10.29 -3.20
CA ASP A 121 -10.43 -10.77 -3.66
C ASP A 121 -9.63 -9.74 -4.50
N LYS A 122 -9.82 -8.44 -4.23
CA LYS A 122 -9.13 -7.34 -4.91
C LYS A 122 -7.75 -7.08 -4.32
N ARG A 123 -6.87 -8.10 -4.33
CA ARG A 123 -5.51 -8.04 -3.76
C ARG A 123 -4.65 -6.96 -4.41
N GLU A 124 -4.88 -6.68 -5.69
CA GLU A 124 -4.20 -5.65 -6.46
C GLU A 124 -4.35 -4.25 -5.87
N TYR A 125 -5.39 -3.99 -5.06
CA TYR A 125 -5.60 -2.71 -4.39
C TYR A 125 -4.53 -2.40 -3.33
N ALA A 126 -3.81 -3.43 -2.85
CA ALA A 126 -2.70 -3.25 -1.93
C ALA A 126 -1.61 -2.32 -2.48
N ALA A 127 -1.33 -2.41 -3.79
CA ALA A 127 -0.35 -1.57 -4.46
C ALA A 127 -0.75 -0.08 -4.41
N PHE A 128 -2.04 0.23 -4.59
CA PHE A 128 -2.58 1.57 -4.40
C PHE A 128 -2.40 2.05 -2.96
N TYR A 129 -2.90 1.27 -1.98
CA TYR A 129 -2.83 1.66 -0.56
C TYR A 129 -1.40 1.81 -0.06
N GLY A 130 -0.51 0.88 -0.41
CA GLY A 130 0.90 0.93 0.00
C GLY A 130 1.64 2.14 -0.57
N ARG A 131 1.40 2.47 -1.86
CA ARG A 131 1.99 3.66 -2.49
C ARG A 131 1.45 4.94 -1.87
N GLN A 132 0.14 5.06 -1.66
CA GLN A 132 -0.46 6.24 -1.04
C GLN A 132 0.04 6.43 0.39
N ALA A 133 0.17 5.36 1.16
CA ALA A 133 0.77 5.42 2.50
C ALA A 133 2.23 5.88 2.44
N ALA A 134 3.03 5.39 1.49
CA ALA A 134 4.42 5.82 1.31
C ALA A 134 4.51 7.30 0.92
N GLN A 135 3.66 7.79 0.02
CA GLN A 135 3.65 9.18 -0.41
C GLN A 135 3.23 10.15 0.71
N GLN A 136 2.19 9.78 1.48
CA GLN A 136 1.63 10.66 2.51
C GLN A 136 2.38 10.58 3.85
N CYS A 137 2.96 9.44 4.16
CA CYS A 137 3.57 9.18 5.46
C CYS A 137 5.09 8.96 5.39
N GLY A 138 5.70 8.84 4.21
CA GLY A 138 7.11 8.49 4.05
C GLY A 138 8.06 9.40 4.83
N ALA A 139 7.90 10.72 4.71
CA ALA A 139 8.71 11.68 5.45
C ALA A 139 8.56 11.58 6.99
N LEU A 140 7.38 11.17 7.46
CA LEU A 140 7.16 10.93 8.90
C LEU A 140 7.80 9.62 9.35
N ILE A 141 7.71 8.57 8.53
CA ILE A 141 8.30 7.26 8.79
C ILE A 141 9.82 7.40 8.87
N GLU A 142 10.42 8.13 7.94
CA GLU A 142 11.85 8.44 7.95
C GLU A 142 12.24 9.26 9.19
N LYS A 143 11.47 10.32 9.53
CA LYS A 143 11.70 11.12 10.75
C LYS A 143 11.59 10.31 12.03
N TRP A 144 10.78 9.25 12.04
CA TRP A 144 10.60 8.36 13.19
C TRP A 144 11.65 7.26 13.26
N ASP A 145 12.56 7.19 12.30
CA ASP A 145 13.64 6.20 12.23
C ASP A 145 13.12 4.77 12.33
N ILE A 146 12.15 4.44 11.47
CA ILE A 146 11.48 3.13 11.45
C ILE A 146 12.32 2.14 10.65
N ASP A 147 12.71 1.04 11.27
CA ASP A 147 13.49 -0.04 10.66
C ASP A 147 12.62 -1.16 10.09
N LEU A 148 11.44 -1.36 10.64
CA LEU A 148 10.62 -2.53 10.39
C LEU A 148 9.14 -2.20 10.34
N VAL A 149 8.45 -2.72 9.35
CA VAL A 149 6.99 -2.66 9.21
C VAL A 149 6.39 -4.02 9.60
N LEU A 150 5.53 -4.01 10.62
CA LEU A 150 4.80 -5.19 11.07
C LEU A 150 3.30 -5.04 10.77
N PRO A 151 2.73 -5.90 9.94
CA PRO A 151 1.28 -5.91 9.73
C PRO A 151 0.55 -6.41 10.98
N VAL A 152 -0.62 -5.82 11.25
CA VAL A 152 -1.50 -6.38 12.28
C VAL A 152 -1.93 -7.78 11.86
N PRO A 153 -1.68 -8.81 12.69
CA PRO A 153 -2.01 -10.18 12.35
C PRO A 153 -3.53 -10.39 12.26
N MET A 154 -3.92 -11.29 11.37
CA MET A 154 -5.32 -11.68 11.21
C MET A 154 -5.56 -13.03 11.90
N TYR A 155 -6.72 -13.17 12.53
CA TYR A 155 -7.15 -14.46 13.09
C TYR A 155 -7.22 -15.52 11.99
N ALA A 156 -6.62 -16.70 12.22
CA ALA A 156 -6.38 -17.73 11.21
C ALA A 156 -7.66 -18.20 10.46
N ALA A 157 -8.79 -18.37 11.17
CA ALA A 157 -10.04 -18.74 10.52
C ALA A 157 -10.55 -17.64 9.56
N LYS A 158 -10.36 -16.38 9.91
CA LYS A 158 -10.72 -15.23 9.07
C LYS A 158 -9.82 -15.13 7.85
N GLN A 159 -8.52 -15.39 8.02
CA GLN A 159 -7.55 -15.43 6.92
C GLN A 159 -7.85 -16.57 5.94
N ARG A 160 -8.18 -17.78 6.43
CA ARG A 160 -8.61 -18.89 5.57
C ARG A 160 -9.86 -18.54 4.76
N LYS A 161 -10.87 -17.92 5.37
CA LYS A 161 -12.10 -17.49 4.68
C LYS A 161 -11.84 -16.42 3.62
N ARG A 162 -10.90 -15.50 3.87
CA ARG A 162 -10.62 -14.34 3.03
C ARG A 162 -9.53 -14.61 2.00
N GLY A 163 -8.66 -15.59 2.25
CA GLY A 163 -7.55 -15.99 1.40
C GLY A 163 -6.27 -15.17 1.57
N TYR A 164 -6.30 -14.04 2.29
CA TYR A 164 -5.14 -13.17 2.54
C TYR A 164 -5.36 -12.20 3.71
N ASN A 165 -4.25 -11.69 4.26
CA ASN A 165 -4.22 -10.61 5.22
C ASN A 165 -4.01 -9.27 4.50
N GLN A 166 -4.99 -8.35 4.56
CA GLN A 166 -4.89 -7.03 3.91
C GLN A 166 -3.75 -6.19 4.47
N ALA A 167 -3.56 -6.23 5.80
CA ALA A 167 -2.51 -5.45 6.45
C ALA A 167 -1.12 -5.91 5.97
N GLU A 168 -0.92 -7.21 5.77
CA GLU A 168 0.31 -7.78 5.23
C GLU A 168 0.58 -7.30 3.80
N LEU A 169 -0.41 -7.37 2.92
CA LEU A 169 -0.26 -6.91 1.54
C LEU A 169 0.09 -5.42 1.47
N ILE A 170 -0.59 -4.58 2.27
CA ILE A 170 -0.28 -3.14 2.35
C ILE A 170 1.11 -2.90 2.95
N ALA A 171 1.49 -3.61 4.03
CA ALA A 171 2.79 -3.49 4.65
C ALA A 171 3.92 -3.84 3.68
N ARG A 172 3.75 -4.92 2.91
CA ARG A 172 4.71 -5.34 1.88
C ARG A 172 4.88 -4.28 0.79
N GLU A 173 3.80 -3.70 0.29
CA GLU A 173 3.87 -2.63 -0.71
C GLU A 173 4.43 -1.32 -0.12
N LEU A 174 4.08 -0.97 1.11
CA LEU A 174 4.66 0.18 1.81
C LEU A 174 6.18 0.03 1.97
N SER A 175 6.62 -1.11 2.49
CA SER A 175 8.04 -1.42 2.69
C SER A 175 8.83 -1.38 1.39
N LYS A 176 8.27 -1.93 0.30
CA LYS A 176 8.86 -1.87 -1.03
C LYS A 176 9.03 -0.43 -1.54
N ASN A 177 8.05 0.45 -1.31
CA ASN A 177 8.13 1.84 -1.73
C ASN A 177 9.09 2.68 -0.90
N LEU A 178 9.34 2.31 0.36
CA LEU A 178 10.22 3.02 1.30
C LEU A 178 11.56 2.31 1.54
N ASN A 179 11.81 1.18 0.87
CA ASN A 179 12.99 0.35 1.06
C ASN A 179 13.19 -0.09 2.53
N LEU A 180 12.10 -0.44 3.21
CA LEU A 180 12.08 -0.94 4.58
C LEU A 180 11.94 -2.46 4.61
N ARG A 181 12.29 -3.08 5.73
CA ARG A 181 11.98 -4.49 6.00
C ARG A 181 10.50 -4.63 6.39
N SER A 182 9.86 -5.70 5.94
CA SER A 182 8.56 -6.12 6.45
C SER A 182 8.61 -7.57 6.86
N GLU A 183 8.05 -7.89 8.02
CA GLU A 183 7.97 -9.27 8.54
C GLU A 183 6.53 -9.58 8.93
N GLU A 184 6.07 -10.78 8.57
CA GLU A 184 4.83 -11.37 9.06
C GLU A 184 5.17 -12.29 10.24
N ARG A 185 4.38 -12.23 11.31
CA ARG A 185 4.46 -13.15 12.45
C ARG A 185 3.36 -14.20 12.37
#